data_b9e7fbbf287cca91d5e41956c8c407a8
#
_entry.id   b9e7fbbf287cca91d5e41956c8c407a8
#
_cell.length_a   1.000
_cell.length_b   1.000
_cell.length_c   1.000
_cell.angle_alpha   90.00
_cell.angle_beta   90.00
_cell.angle_gamma   90.00
#
_symmetry.space_group_name_H-M   'P 1'
#
loop_
_entity.id
_entity.type
_entity.pdbx_description
1 polymer ?
#
loop_
_entity_poly.entity_id
_entity_poly.type
_entity_poly.pdbx_seq_one_letter_code
_entity_poly.pdbx_strand_id
1 'polypeptide(L)'
;MSTSQTTPAADTPAPAADPRLLVRQGGVAGYADEFRRKIRSGELGALPVVLGLILIAIIFQSVTGHFLQADNLTNITKWIAGYGLISVGVVFVLLLGEIDLSLGSVAGACAAVTSVLAVRQGLNEWLAILLALLTAGAMGALHGFFFARIGVPAFVVTLAGMLAWSGLQDYVLGKLGTVNNINDGVVAHLDNYFLGDGDILFAWLLAVLAVAGYGAAQVLTARRRTAAGLPARAVGEIALRTGALAVVALVSAWTLNQDSGLPLPLVVLVGVVALTDFVLRRTSYGRQIFAVGGGIEAARRAGINVARVRISVFMISAMLAGLGGLFIASQQGSADKLLGSGNVLMSAIAAAVIGGTSLFGGRGSTWSALLGMLVIQSITTGLDMVHAAQAIQYMITGAVLLGAVVLDSVSRRTQKSAGRG
;
A
#
# COMPACT_ATOMS: atom_id res chain seq x y z
N MET A 1 48.52 -59.39 31.05
CA MET A 1 47.85 -59.23 29.76
C MET A 1 46.49 -58.61 30.02
N SER A 2 46.40 -57.26 29.89
CA SER A 2 45.14 -56.47 30.08
C SER A 2 44.73 -55.97 28.71
N THR A 3 43.65 -56.49 28.18
CA THR A 3 43.06 -56.07 26.92
C THR A 3 42.17 -54.87 27.16
N SER A 4 42.64 -53.71 26.75
CA SER A 4 41.81 -52.44 26.71
C SER A 4 40.80 -52.56 25.59
N GLN A 5 39.52 -52.67 25.94
CA GLN A 5 38.39 -52.48 25.01
C GLN A 5 38.23 -50.98 24.73
N THR A 6 38.48 -50.56 23.50
CA THR A 6 38.14 -49.28 22.96
C THR A 6 36.63 -49.25 22.64
N THR A 7 35.89 -48.45 23.42
CA THR A 7 34.49 -48.12 23.15
C THR A 7 34.38 -47.30 21.86
N PRO A 8 33.52 -47.64 20.90
CA PRO A 8 33.32 -46.80 19.70
C PRO A 8 32.73 -45.45 20.10
N ALA A 9 33.31 -44.37 19.59
CA ALA A 9 32.79 -43.04 19.74
C ALA A 9 31.36 -42.97 19.18
N ALA A 10 30.42 -42.54 20.01
CA ALA A 10 29.04 -42.28 19.59
C ALA A 10 29.02 -41.29 18.45
N ASP A 11 28.41 -41.67 17.32
CA ASP A 11 28.13 -40.80 16.18
C ASP A 11 27.33 -39.58 16.67
N THR A 12 28.00 -38.46 16.79
CA THR A 12 27.31 -37.17 17.00
C THR A 12 26.51 -36.89 15.74
N PRO A 13 25.16 -36.74 15.81
CA PRO A 13 24.38 -36.44 14.62
C PRO A 13 24.88 -35.13 14.02
N ALA A 14 25.19 -35.15 12.72
CA ALA A 14 25.61 -33.96 11.98
C ALA A 14 24.63 -32.81 12.25
N PRO A 15 25.12 -31.60 12.52
CA PRO A 15 24.24 -30.47 12.77
C PRO A 15 23.23 -30.32 11.62
N ALA A 16 21.94 -30.29 11.94
CA ALA A 16 20.87 -30.14 10.97
C ALA A 16 21.19 -28.95 10.05
N ALA A 17 21.38 -29.23 8.76
CA ALA A 17 21.73 -28.22 7.79
C ALA A 17 20.67 -27.09 7.86
N ASP A 18 21.10 -25.81 7.99
CA ASP A 18 20.22 -24.67 8.03
C ASP A 18 19.22 -24.76 6.86
N PRO A 19 17.91 -24.80 7.11
CA PRO A 19 16.90 -24.90 6.05
C PRO A 19 17.02 -23.81 4.98
N ARG A 20 17.73 -22.71 5.30
CA ARG A 20 18.03 -21.61 4.37
C ARG A 20 19.13 -21.95 3.36
N LEU A 21 19.93 -22.96 3.64
CA LEU A 21 21.03 -23.44 2.80
C LEU A 21 20.64 -24.65 1.94
N LEU A 22 19.44 -25.22 2.15
CA LEU A 22 18.98 -26.37 1.35
C LEU A 22 18.80 -25.91 -0.11
N VAL A 23 19.50 -26.59 -1.00
CA VAL A 23 19.41 -26.40 -2.46
C VAL A 23 17.98 -26.66 -2.89
N ARG A 24 17.33 -25.64 -3.46
CA ARG A 24 15.98 -25.78 -4.02
C ARG A 24 16.01 -26.80 -5.14
N GLN A 25 15.18 -27.81 -5.04
CA GLN A 25 14.96 -28.73 -6.16
C GLN A 25 14.39 -27.89 -7.33
N GLY A 26 15.13 -27.85 -8.46
CA GLY A 26 14.69 -27.14 -9.65
C GLY A 26 13.57 -27.89 -10.37
N GLY A 27 12.71 -27.16 -11.07
CA GLY A 27 11.65 -27.73 -11.91
C GLY A 27 10.23 -27.47 -11.38
N VAL A 28 9.24 -27.80 -12.19
CA VAL A 28 7.81 -27.57 -11.89
C VAL A 28 7.36 -28.29 -10.60
N ALA A 29 7.88 -29.48 -10.35
CA ALA A 29 7.62 -30.24 -9.12
C ALA A 29 8.10 -29.50 -7.86
N GLY A 30 9.30 -28.92 -7.88
CA GLY A 30 9.83 -28.14 -6.77
C GLY A 30 9.01 -26.87 -6.49
N TYR A 31 8.44 -26.26 -7.53
CA TYR A 31 7.50 -25.13 -7.39
C TYR A 31 6.16 -25.56 -6.76
N ALA A 32 5.62 -26.69 -7.18
CA ALA A 32 4.38 -27.21 -6.61
C ALA A 32 4.54 -27.54 -5.11
N ASP A 33 5.66 -28.10 -4.72
CA ASP A 33 5.97 -28.42 -3.32
C ASP A 33 6.24 -27.16 -2.48
N GLU A 34 6.95 -26.17 -3.03
CA GLU A 34 7.11 -24.85 -2.37
C GLU A 34 5.77 -24.14 -2.20
N PHE A 35 4.91 -24.18 -3.22
CA PHE A 35 3.57 -23.62 -3.18
C PHE A 35 2.69 -24.30 -2.13
N ARG A 36 2.66 -25.64 -2.11
CA ARG A 36 1.96 -26.40 -1.07
C ARG A 36 2.48 -26.10 0.33
N ARG A 37 3.80 -25.98 0.47
CA ARG A 37 4.42 -25.60 1.74
C ARG A 37 4.02 -24.20 2.19
N LYS A 38 3.99 -23.19 1.29
CA LYS A 38 3.53 -21.83 1.57
C LYS A 38 2.07 -21.80 1.98
N ILE A 39 1.20 -22.58 1.31
CA ILE A 39 -0.20 -22.71 1.71
C ILE A 39 -0.32 -23.31 3.11
N ARG A 40 0.40 -24.41 3.40
CA ARG A 40 0.37 -25.05 4.71
C ARG A 40 0.99 -24.20 5.83
N SER A 41 1.97 -23.36 5.50
CA SER A 41 2.60 -22.45 6.48
C SER A 41 1.82 -21.13 6.66
N GLY A 42 0.71 -20.93 5.95
CA GLY A 42 -0.05 -19.67 6.01
C GLY A 42 0.63 -18.48 5.32
N GLU A 43 1.71 -18.72 4.55
CA GLU A 43 2.42 -17.67 3.81
C GLU A 43 1.81 -17.47 2.41
N LEU A 44 0.52 -17.12 2.36
CA LEU A 44 -0.22 -16.99 1.10
C LEU A 44 0.18 -15.75 0.28
N GLY A 45 0.83 -14.76 0.89
CA GLY A 45 1.23 -13.52 0.23
C GLY A 45 0.06 -12.79 -0.44
N ALA A 46 0.24 -12.34 -1.68
CA ALA A 46 -0.78 -11.65 -2.46
C ALA A 46 -1.80 -12.59 -3.16
N LEU A 47 -1.62 -13.92 -3.06
CA LEU A 47 -2.46 -14.88 -3.79
C LEU A 47 -3.97 -14.76 -3.48
N PRO A 48 -4.42 -14.65 -2.20
CA PRO A 48 -5.84 -14.50 -1.90
C PRO A 48 -6.43 -13.21 -2.52
N VAL A 49 -5.65 -12.14 -2.56
CA VAL A 49 -6.07 -10.86 -3.14
C VAL A 49 -6.25 -10.97 -4.64
N VAL A 50 -5.29 -11.61 -5.33
CA VAL A 50 -5.38 -11.84 -6.79
C VAL A 50 -6.55 -12.74 -7.14
N LEU A 51 -6.76 -13.82 -6.39
CA LEU A 51 -7.93 -14.70 -6.59
C LEU A 51 -9.24 -13.95 -6.31
N GLY A 52 -9.27 -13.11 -5.29
CA GLY A 52 -10.42 -12.24 -5.00
C GLY A 52 -10.72 -11.29 -6.15
N LEU A 53 -9.71 -10.62 -6.71
CA LEU A 53 -9.87 -9.74 -7.88
C LEU A 53 -10.41 -10.48 -9.10
N ILE A 54 -9.89 -11.67 -9.39
CA ILE A 54 -10.38 -12.51 -10.50
C ILE A 54 -11.85 -12.88 -10.26
N LEU A 55 -12.21 -13.30 -9.05
CA LEU A 55 -13.57 -13.65 -8.70
C LEU A 55 -14.53 -12.46 -8.85
N ILE A 56 -14.14 -11.29 -8.35
CA ILE A 56 -14.89 -10.03 -8.48
C ILE A 56 -15.10 -9.69 -9.96
N ALA A 57 -14.03 -9.77 -10.77
CA ALA A 57 -14.11 -9.51 -12.19
C ALA A 57 -15.07 -10.46 -12.92
N ILE A 58 -15.02 -11.76 -12.60
CA ILE A 58 -15.94 -12.76 -13.18
C ILE A 58 -17.39 -12.46 -12.78
N ILE A 59 -17.65 -12.20 -11.49
CA ILE A 59 -19.00 -11.93 -10.99
C ILE A 59 -19.58 -10.70 -11.66
N PHE A 60 -18.89 -9.54 -11.59
CA PHE A 60 -19.44 -8.31 -12.14
C PHE A 60 -19.47 -8.31 -13.68
N GLN A 61 -18.51 -8.93 -14.34
CA GLN A 61 -18.58 -9.09 -15.79
C GLN A 61 -19.78 -9.95 -16.23
N SER A 62 -20.09 -11.03 -15.49
CA SER A 62 -21.24 -11.89 -15.81
C SER A 62 -22.59 -11.22 -15.56
N VAL A 63 -22.64 -10.30 -14.56
CA VAL A 63 -23.90 -9.61 -14.19
C VAL A 63 -24.12 -8.36 -15.06
N THR A 64 -23.05 -7.56 -15.30
CA THR A 64 -23.18 -6.27 -15.98
C THR A 64 -22.86 -6.34 -17.47
N GLY A 65 -22.03 -7.29 -17.91
CA GLY A 65 -21.51 -7.38 -19.28
C GLY A 65 -20.44 -6.33 -19.64
N HIS A 66 -20.24 -5.33 -18.78
CA HIS A 66 -19.41 -4.14 -19.09
C HIS A 66 -18.27 -3.90 -18.09
N PHE A 67 -18.14 -4.73 -17.05
CA PHE A 67 -17.15 -4.49 -15.98
C PHE A 67 -15.70 -4.46 -16.48
N LEU A 68 -15.35 -5.29 -17.45
CA LEU A 68 -14.00 -5.37 -18.04
C LEU A 68 -13.79 -4.44 -19.26
N GLN A 69 -14.70 -3.52 -19.53
CA GLN A 69 -14.51 -2.52 -20.57
C GLN A 69 -13.39 -1.55 -20.19
N ALA A 70 -12.71 -1.01 -21.21
CA ALA A 70 -11.51 -0.18 -21.01
C ALA A 70 -11.80 1.10 -20.22
N ASP A 71 -12.91 1.77 -20.51
CA ASP A 71 -13.38 2.97 -19.81
C ASP A 71 -13.57 2.72 -18.31
N ASN A 72 -14.24 1.62 -17.97
CA ASN A 72 -14.45 1.25 -16.56
C ASN A 72 -13.13 0.92 -15.87
N LEU A 73 -12.23 0.16 -16.50
CA LEU A 73 -10.93 -0.17 -15.94
C LEU A 73 -10.04 1.07 -15.79
N THR A 74 -10.06 2.00 -16.76
CA THR A 74 -9.39 3.29 -16.65
C THR A 74 -9.94 4.10 -15.46
N ASN A 75 -11.25 4.18 -15.30
CA ASN A 75 -11.88 4.85 -14.17
C ASN A 75 -11.49 4.21 -12.83
N ILE A 76 -11.48 2.90 -12.71
CA ILE A 76 -10.99 2.21 -11.50
C ILE A 76 -9.56 2.67 -11.18
N THR A 77 -8.65 2.75 -12.17
CA THR A 77 -7.26 3.18 -11.93
C THR A 77 -7.13 4.62 -11.48
N LYS A 78 -8.04 5.50 -11.90
CA LYS A 78 -8.13 6.89 -11.43
C LYS A 78 -8.63 6.95 -9.98
N TRP A 79 -9.76 6.28 -9.71
CA TRP A 79 -10.38 6.28 -8.38
C TRP A 79 -9.51 5.72 -7.27
N ILE A 80 -8.67 4.72 -7.57
CA ILE A 80 -7.77 4.14 -6.55
C ILE A 80 -6.65 5.09 -6.13
N ALA A 81 -6.34 6.15 -6.87
CA ALA A 81 -5.17 6.96 -6.60
C ALA A 81 -5.28 7.72 -5.28
N GLY A 82 -6.33 8.49 -5.07
CA GLY A 82 -6.52 9.26 -3.85
C GLY A 82 -6.58 8.38 -2.60
N TYR A 83 -7.47 7.39 -2.61
CA TYR A 83 -7.62 6.44 -1.51
C TYR A 83 -6.39 5.57 -1.31
N GLY A 84 -5.72 5.17 -2.40
CA GLY A 84 -4.49 4.38 -2.37
C GLY A 84 -3.33 5.12 -1.75
N LEU A 85 -3.17 6.42 -2.00
CA LEU A 85 -2.16 7.27 -1.37
C LEU A 85 -2.38 7.37 0.15
N ILE A 86 -3.64 7.54 0.59
CA ILE A 86 -4.00 7.50 2.01
C ILE A 86 -3.66 6.11 2.58
N SER A 87 -3.99 5.03 1.85
CA SER A 87 -3.70 3.66 2.27
C SER A 87 -2.20 3.39 2.39
N VAL A 88 -1.35 3.94 1.51
CA VAL A 88 0.12 3.89 1.68
C VAL A 88 0.53 4.55 2.99
N GLY A 89 -0.06 5.71 3.33
CA GLY A 89 0.13 6.36 4.64
C GLY A 89 -0.27 5.44 5.79
N VAL A 90 -1.43 4.80 5.70
CA VAL A 90 -1.91 3.82 6.69
C VAL A 90 -0.91 2.67 6.84
N VAL A 91 -0.35 2.13 5.76
CA VAL A 91 0.67 1.06 5.82
C VAL A 91 1.85 1.46 6.69
N PHE A 92 2.35 2.70 6.58
CA PHE A 92 3.47 3.16 7.41
C PHE A 92 3.14 3.11 8.91
N VAL A 93 1.95 3.55 9.30
CA VAL A 93 1.53 3.53 10.72
C VAL A 93 1.26 2.11 11.20
N LEU A 94 0.62 1.28 10.37
CA LEU A 94 0.40 -0.15 10.66
C LEU A 94 1.71 -0.92 10.82
N LEU A 95 2.77 -0.58 10.09
CA LEU A 95 4.08 -1.21 10.27
C LEU A 95 4.66 -0.97 11.68
N LEU A 96 4.29 0.12 12.36
CA LEU A 96 4.62 0.34 13.78
C LEU A 96 3.72 -0.44 14.76
N GLY A 97 2.63 -1.03 14.27
CA GLY A 97 1.58 -1.66 15.10
C GLY A 97 0.60 -0.65 15.68
N GLU A 98 0.50 0.54 15.09
CA GLU A 98 -0.38 1.61 15.53
C GLU A 98 -1.49 1.89 14.49
N ILE A 99 -2.53 2.60 14.91
CA ILE A 99 -3.62 3.04 14.04
C ILE A 99 -3.73 4.56 14.12
N ASP A 100 -3.80 5.23 12.97
CA ASP A 100 -4.06 6.66 12.87
C ASP A 100 -5.47 6.89 12.32
N LEU A 101 -6.35 7.38 13.18
CA LEU A 101 -7.75 7.67 12.82
C LEU A 101 -7.94 9.04 12.16
N SER A 102 -6.90 9.87 12.13
CA SER A 102 -7.00 11.24 11.63
C SER A 102 -6.75 11.39 10.13
N LEU A 103 -6.22 10.36 9.45
CA LEU A 103 -5.73 10.48 8.07
C LEU A 103 -6.80 10.96 7.08
N GLY A 104 -8.06 10.58 7.29
CA GLY A 104 -9.17 11.11 6.49
C GLY A 104 -9.36 12.61 6.67
N SER A 105 -9.41 13.09 7.91
CA SER A 105 -9.56 14.53 8.20
C SER A 105 -8.31 15.34 7.82
N VAL A 106 -7.11 14.76 7.90
CA VAL A 106 -5.88 15.38 7.36
C VAL A 106 -5.98 15.54 5.84
N ALA A 107 -6.48 14.53 5.13
CA ALA A 107 -6.70 14.58 3.70
C ALA A 107 -7.69 15.71 3.33
N GLY A 108 -8.82 15.79 4.04
CA GLY A 108 -9.83 16.84 3.85
C GLY A 108 -9.29 18.24 4.16
N ALA A 109 -8.59 18.39 5.28
CA ALA A 109 -7.99 19.68 5.66
C ALA A 109 -6.92 20.12 4.65
N CYS A 110 -6.09 19.20 4.15
CA CYS A 110 -5.08 19.50 3.12
C CYS A 110 -5.73 19.96 1.82
N ALA A 111 -6.80 19.28 1.36
CA ALA A 111 -7.58 19.67 0.19
C ALA A 111 -8.21 21.06 0.37
N ALA A 112 -8.81 21.33 1.54
CA ALA A 112 -9.41 22.62 1.87
C ALA A 112 -8.37 23.75 1.84
N VAL A 113 -7.21 23.55 2.49
CA VAL A 113 -6.11 24.53 2.49
C VAL A 113 -5.63 24.81 1.07
N THR A 114 -5.40 23.79 0.26
CA THR A 114 -4.96 23.95 -1.13
C THR A 114 -5.98 24.74 -1.94
N SER A 115 -7.25 24.31 -1.90
CA SER A 115 -8.32 24.95 -2.70
C SER A 115 -8.57 26.38 -2.27
N VAL A 116 -8.54 26.71 -0.98
CA VAL A 116 -8.71 28.08 -0.50
C VAL A 116 -7.53 28.95 -0.90
N LEU A 117 -6.30 28.49 -0.74
CA LEU A 117 -5.10 29.25 -1.12
C LEU A 117 -5.04 29.49 -2.64
N ALA A 118 -5.29 28.46 -3.44
CA ALA A 118 -5.21 28.56 -4.89
C ALA A 118 -6.40 29.33 -5.49
N VAL A 119 -7.64 28.92 -5.14
CA VAL A 119 -8.84 29.44 -5.81
C VAL A 119 -9.33 30.76 -5.22
N ARG A 120 -9.42 30.87 -3.87
CA ARG A 120 -9.95 32.08 -3.23
C ARG A 120 -8.91 33.18 -3.06
N GLN A 121 -7.65 32.83 -2.79
CA GLN A 121 -6.59 33.82 -2.55
C GLN A 121 -5.70 34.03 -3.78
N GLY A 122 -5.87 33.26 -4.86
CA GLY A 122 -5.10 33.40 -6.08
C GLY A 122 -3.62 33.08 -5.95
N LEU A 123 -3.25 32.28 -4.93
CA LEU A 123 -1.86 31.85 -4.75
C LEU A 123 -1.48 30.88 -5.85
N ASN A 124 -0.20 30.88 -6.26
CA ASN A 124 0.32 29.86 -7.17
C ASN A 124 0.00 28.45 -6.64
N GLU A 125 -0.59 27.58 -7.48
CA GLU A 125 -1.10 26.28 -7.06
C GLU A 125 -0.01 25.34 -6.53
N TRP A 126 1.18 25.34 -7.13
CA TRP A 126 2.29 24.54 -6.63
C TRP A 126 2.72 24.96 -5.23
N LEU A 127 2.69 26.28 -4.96
CA LEU A 127 2.97 26.80 -3.62
C LEU A 127 1.84 26.45 -2.65
N ALA A 128 0.58 26.52 -3.09
CA ALA A 128 -0.56 26.10 -2.29
C ALA A 128 -0.49 24.61 -1.92
N ILE A 129 -0.16 23.73 -2.88
CA ILE A 129 0.04 22.30 -2.67
C ILE A 129 1.20 22.08 -1.67
N LEU A 130 2.33 22.74 -1.85
CA LEU A 130 3.47 22.61 -0.94
C LEU A 130 3.10 23.01 0.49
N LEU A 131 2.44 24.16 0.68
CA LEU A 131 2.02 24.64 1.99
C LEU A 131 1.01 23.69 2.64
N ALA A 132 0.07 23.14 1.87
CA ALA A 132 -0.90 22.18 2.37
C ALA A 132 -0.22 20.85 2.80
N LEU A 133 0.74 20.35 2.01
CA LEU A 133 1.52 19.16 2.38
C LEU A 133 2.40 19.39 3.61
N LEU A 134 2.99 20.58 3.75
CA LEU A 134 3.73 20.95 4.98
C LEU A 134 2.80 21.03 6.19
N THR A 135 1.58 21.55 6.00
CA THR A 135 0.54 21.56 7.05
C THR A 135 0.16 20.14 7.46
N ALA A 136 -0.08 19.25 6.49
CA ALA A 136 -0.34 17.83 6.76
C ALA A 136 0.85 17.18 7.51
N GLY A 137 2.08 17.46 7.09
CA GLY A 137 3.29 17.00 7.77
C GLY A 137 3.41 17.50 9.21
N ALA A 138 3.04 18.77 9.47
CA ALA A 138 3.02 19.34 10.81
C ALA A 138 1.95 18.69 11.70
N MET A 139 0.75 18.40 11.15
CA MET A 139 -0.30 17.65 11.85
C MET A 139 0.20 16.26 12.26
N GLY A 140 0.82 15.52 11.35
CA GLY A 140 1.39 14.21 11.63
C GLY A 140 2.56 14.26 12.62
N ALA A 141 3.43 15.27 12.51
CA ALA A 141 4.52 15.48 13.47
C ALA A 141 3.99 15.75 14.88
N LEU A 142 2.89 16.52 14.99
CA LEU A 142 2.22 16.81 16.27
C LEU A 142 1.66 15.52 16.89
N HIS A 143 0.96 14.69 16.11
CA HIS A 143 0.48 13.37 16.56
C HIS A 143 1.64 12.49 17.03
N GLY A 144 2.68 12.39 16.19
CA GLY A 144 3.87 11.62 16.52
C GLY A 144 4.58 12.11 17.78
N PHE A 145 4.60 13.42 18.03
CA PHE A 145 5.19 14.02 19.24
C PHE A 145 4.42 13.62 20.50
N PHE A 146 3.11 13.80 20.54
CA PHE A 146 2.29 13.42 21.69
C PHE A 146 2.38 11.91 21.97
N PHE A 147 2.33 11.10 20.92
CA PHE A 147 2.47 9.65 21.03
C PHE A 147 3.86 9.22 21.51
N ALA A 148 4.93 9.73 20.89
CA ALA A 148 6.28 9.21 21.08
C ALA A 148 7.03 9.84 22.26
N ARG A 149 6.71 11.09 22.63
CA ARG A 149 7.42 11.85 23.67
C ARG A 149 6.62 11.98 24.96
N ILE A 150 5.32 12.20 24.84
CA ILE A 150 4.44 12.36 26.01
C ILE A 150 3.90 11.00 26.47
N GLY A 151 3.78 10.03 25.53
CA GLY A 151 3.32 8.67 25.84
C GLY A 151 1.81 8.49 25.80
N VAL A 152 1.07 9.43 25.21
CA VAL A 152 -0.38 9.28 25.01
C VAL A 152 -0.62 8.17 23.98
N PRO A 153 -1.55 7.24 24.19
CA PRO A 153 -1.86 6.20 23.19
C PRO A 153 -2.18 6.78 21.83
N ALA A 154 -1.65 6.18 20.75
CA ALA A 154 -1.77 6.70 19.39
C ALA A 154 -3.22 6.93 18.97
N PHE A 155 -4.12 5.97 19.26
CA PHE A 155 -5.54 6.08 18.89
C PHE A 155 -6.23 7.28 19.57
N VAL A 156 -5.85 7.65 20.81
CA VAL A 156 -6.41 8.82 21.51
C VAL A 156 -5.98 10.11 20.84
N VAL A 157 -4.66 10.22 20.55
CA VAL A 157 -4.09 11.40 19.88
C VAL A 157 -4.72 11.60 18.52
N THR A 158 -4.84 10.53 17.73
CA THR A 158 -5.36 10.61 16.37
C THR A 158 -6.88 10.79 16.32
N LEU A 159 -7.62 10.27 17.30
CA LEU A 159 -9.05 10.54 17.44
C LEU A 159 -9.29 12.03 17.77
N ALA A 160 -8.52 12.60 18.70
CA ALA A 160 -8.56 14.03 18.99
C ALA A 160 -8.17 14.85 17.75
N GLY A 161 -7.11 14.42 17.02
CA GLY A 161 -6.69 15.00 15.75
C GLY A 161 -7.78 14.93 14.69
N MET A 162 -8.48 13.83 14.56
CA MET A 162 -9.60 13.68 13.60
C MET A 162 -10.64 14.79 13.81
N LEU A 163 -11.03 15.05 15.04
CA LEU A 163 -11.98 16.13 15.35
C LEU A 163 -11.39 17.52 15.10
N ALA A 164 -10.14 17.73 15.54
CA ALA A 164 -9.47 19.02 15.39
C ALA A 164 -9.24 19.39 13.92
N TRP A 165 -8.81 18.44 13.09
CA TRP A 165 -8.55 18.69 11.67
C TRP A 165 -9.82 18.80 10.84
N SER A 166 -10.88 18.06 11.20
CA SER A 166 -12.21 18.31 10.62
C SER A 166 -12.72 19.71 10.97
N GLY A 167 -12.53 20.17 12.21
CA GLY A 167 -12.85 21.54 12.60
C GLY A 167 -12.00 22.58 11.85
N LEU A 168 -10.70 22.31 11.64
CA LEU A 168 -9.82 23.16 10.83
C LEU A 168 -10.28 23.21 9.36
N GLN A 169 -10.67 22.09 8.78
CA GLN A 169 -11.24 22.01 7.44
C GLN A 169 -12.47 22.91 7.30
N ASP A 170 -13.41 22.80 8.24
CA ASP A 170 -14.60 23.65 8.29
C ASP A 170 -14.25 25.13 8.44
N TYR A 171 -13.30 25.47 9.31
CA TYR A 171 -12.84 26.82 9.53
C TYR A 171 -12.22 27.44 8.27
N VAL A 172 -11.34 26.68 7.59
CA VAL A 172 -10.66 27.11 6.36
C VAL A 172 -11.66 27.31 5.21
N LEU A 173 -12.61 26.38 5.02
CA LEU A 173 -13.65 26.48 4.01
C LEU A 173 -14.64 27.62 4.29
N GLY A 174 -14.81 27.99 5.56
CA GLY A 174 -15.65 29.09 5.99
C GLY A 174 -17.14 28.86 5.75
N LYS A 175 -17.91 29.94 5.73
CA LYS A 175 -19.40 29.90 5.65
C LYS A 175 -19.94 29.20 4.41
N LEU A 176 -19.25 29.28 3.27
CA LEU A 176 -19.66 28.60 2.03
C LEU A 176 -19.54 27.09 2.09
N GLY A 177 -18.65 26.57 2.93
CA GLY A 177 -18.50 25.15 3.16
C GLY A 177 -17.89 24.34 2.01
N THR A 178 -17.73 24.95 0.83
CA THR A 178 -17.21 24.28 -0.38
C THR A 178 -16.39 25.26 -1.21
N VAL A 179 -15.33 24.78 -1.80
CA VAL A 179 -14.55 25.48 -2.83
C VAL A 179 -14.49 24.60 -4.06
N ASN A 180 -15.08 25.06 -5.15
CA ASN A 180 -15.04 24.35 -6.42
C ASN A 180 -13.70 24.62 -7.12
N ASN A 181 -13.05 23.58 -7.59
CA ASN A 181 -11.79 23.64 -8.35
C ASN A 181 -12.11 23.87 -9.84
N ILE A 182 -12.80 24.99 -10.14
CA ILE A 182 -13.36 25.26 -11.49
C ILE A 182 -12.30 25.81 -12.46
N ASN A 183 -11.15 26.24 -11.96
CA ASN A 183 -10.12 26.86 -12.78
C ASN A 183 -9.26 25.82 -13.49
N ASP A 184 -8.71 26.20 -14.66
CA ASP A 184 -7.79 25.38 -15.47
C ASP A 184 -6.44 25.13 -14.78
N GLY A 185 -6.44 24.92 -13.49
CA GLY A 185 -5.27 24.74 -12.65
C GLY A 185 -4.84 23.29 -12.47
N VAL A 186 -3.67 23.11 -11.85
CA VAL A 186 -3.09 21.78 -11.59
C VAL A 186 -4.03 20.90 -10.78
N VAL A 187 -4.66 21.47 -9.73
CA VAL A 187 -5.56 20.68 -8.85
C VAL A 187 -6.82 20.24 -9.59
N ALA A 188 -7.36 21.06 -10.49
CA ALA A 188 -8.52 20.69 -11.29
C ALA A 188 -8.23 19.53 -12.25
N HIS A 189 -7.00 19.42 -12.73
CA HIS A 189 -6.60 18.43 -13.74
C HIS A 189 -5.90 17.18 -13.18
N LEU A 190 -5.55 17.14 -11.88
CA LEU A 190 -4.80 15.99 -11.32
C LEU A 190 -5.45 14.64 -11.62
N ASP A 191 -6.77 14.54 -11.55
CA ASP A 191 -7.49 13.28 -11.79
C ASP A 191 -7.73 13.00 -13.28
N ASN A 192 -7.88 14.04 -14.12
CA ASN A 192 -8.26 13.91 -15.52
C ASN A 192 -7.11 14.16 -16.49
N TYR A 193 -5.89 14.28 -16.02
CA TYR A 193 -4.73 14.42 -16.89
C TYR A 193 -4.22 13.04 -17.35
N PHE A 194 -4.09 12.90 -18.66
CA PHE A 194 -3.49 11.72 -19.28
C PHE A 194 -2.12 12.10 -19.85
N LEU A 195 -1.12 11.25 -19.63
CA LEU A 195 0.24 11.54 -20.06
C LEU A 195 0.32 11.64 -21.59
N GLY A 196 0.97 12.72 -22.06
CA GLY A 196 1.11 12.97 -23.49
C GLY A 196 -0.23 13.22 -24.22
N ASP A 197 -1.20 13.82 -23.53
CA ASP A 197 -2.55 14.09 -24.05
C ASP A 197 -3.24 12.81 -24.58
N GLY A 198 -3.00 11.68 -23.91
CA GLY A 198 -3.55 10.38 -24.30
C GLY A 198 -2.73 9.63 -25.32
N ASP A 199 -1.47 10.03 -25.59
CA ASP A 199 -0.60 9.29 -26.50
C ASP A 199 -0.34 7.86 -25.96
N ILE A 200 -0.66 6.88 -26.78
CA ILE A 200 -0.52 5.45 -26.51
C ILE A 200 0.92 5.05 -26.15
N LEU A 201 1.91 5.82 -26.60
CA LEU A 201 3.32 5.55 -26.40
C LEU A 201 3.69 5.53 -24.91
N PHE A 202 3.11 6.44 -24.08
CA PHE A 202 3.47 6.57 -22.68
C PHE A 202 3.10 5.34 -21.84
N ALA A 203 1.94 4.72 -22.10
CA ALA A 203 1.54 3.50 -21.39
C ALA A 203 2.47 2.32 -21.74
N TRP A 204 2.80 2.15 -23.04
CA TRP A 204 3.75 1.13 -23.49
C TRP A 204 5.15 1.37 -22.94
N LEU A 205 5.64 2.61 -22.97
CA LEU A 205 6.95 2.98 -22.45
C LEU A 205 7.07 2.65 -20.96
N LEU A 206 6.07 3.04 -20.16
CA LEU A 206 6.06 2.76 -18.72
C LEU A 206 6.01 1.25 -18.45
N ALA A 207 5.19 0.50 -19.18
CA ALA A 207 5.09 -0.95 -19.05
C ALA A 207 6.44 -1.63 -19.35
N VAL A 208 7.09 -1.26 -20.46
CA VAL A 208 8.39 -1.81 -20.86
C VAL A 208 9.47 -1.43 -19.85
N LEU A 209 9.52 -0.17 -19.40
CA LEU A 209 10.49 0.27 -18.39
C LEU A 209 10.29 -0.45 -17.05
N ALA A 210 9.06 -0.66 -16.61
CA ALA A 210 8.76 -1.40 -15.38
C ALA A 210 9.23 -2.86 -15.47
N VAL A 211 8.92 -3.53 -16.58
CA VAL A 211 9.33 -4.93 -16.82
C VAL A 211 10.84 -5.05 -16.96
N ALA A 212 11.48 -4.19 -17.76
CA ALA A 212 12.92 -4.20 -17.97
C ALA A 212 13.67 -3.87 -16.66
N GLY A 213 13.21 -2.84 -15.93
CA GLY A 213 13.79 -2.45 -14.63
C GLY A 213 13.68 -3.55 -13.59
N TYR A 214 12.52 -4.20 -13.48
CA TYR A 214 12.33 -5.34 -12.57
C TYR A 214 13.20 -6.53 -12.97
N GLY A 215 13.22 -6.92 -14.26
CA GLY A 215 14.03 -8.01 -14.78
C GLY A 215 15.52 -7.76 -14.55
N ALA A 216 16.01 -6.55 -14.87
CA ALA A 216 17.38 -6.15 -14.64
C ALA A 216 17.75 -6.22 -13.14
N ALA A 217 16.90 -5.73 -12.25
CA ALA A 217 17.12 -5.80 -10.81
C ALA A 217 17.22 -7.24 -10.29
N GLN A 218 16.39 -8.16 -10.81
CA GLN A 218 16.45 -9.59 -10.46
C GLN A 218 17.75 -10.24 -10.95
N VAL A 219 18.15 -9.99 -12.20
CA VAL A 219 19.38 -10.50 -12.80
C VAL A 219 20.62 -9.97 -12.06
N LEU A 220 20.67 -8.66 -11.78
CA LEU A 220 21.77 -8.05 -11.03
C LEU A 220 21.90 -8.64 -9.61
N THR A 221 20.75 -8.84 -8.95
CA THR A 221 20.71 -9.47 -7.62
C THR A 221 21.21 -10.91 -7.68
N ALA A 222 20.78 -11.69 -8.67
CA ALA A 222 21.25 -13.06 -8.88
C ALA A 222 22.77 -13.11 -9.12
N ARG A 223 23.29 -12.26 -10.03
CA ARG A 223 24.73 -12.17 -10.33
C ARG A 223 25.55 -11.82 -9.09
N ARG A 224 25.13 -10.83 -8.31
CA ARG A 224 25.81 -10.41 -7.07
C ARG A 224 25.84 -11.54 -6.04
N ARG A 225 24.75 -12.30 -5.88
CA ARG A 225 24.68 -13.44 -4.97
C ARG A 225 25.59 -14.58 -5.43
N THR A 226 25.59 -14.92 -6.71
CA THR A 226 26.50 -15.93 -7.27
C THR A 226 27.95 -15.54 -7.11
N ALA A 227 28.31 -14.28 -7.37
CA ALA A 227 29.68 -13.78 -7.16
C ALA A 227 30.12 -13.83 -5.69
N ALA A 228 29.17 -13.76 -4.74
CA ALA A 228 29.43 -13.88 -3.30
C ALA A 228 29.36 -15.35 -2.80
N GLY A 229 29.26 -16.35 -3.68
CA GLY A 229 29.15 -17.77 -3.31
C GLY A 229 27.80 -18.13 -2.66
N LEU A 230 26.79 -17.26 -2.76
CA LEU A 230 25.48 -17.46 -2.15
C LEU A 230 24.49 -18.08 -3.14
N PRO A 231 23.53 -18.91 -2.69
CA PRO A 231 22.48 -19.43 -3.54
C PRO A 231 21.71 -18.31 -4.23
N ALA A 232 21.64 -18.34 -5.56
CA ALA A 232 20.90 -17.38 -6.38
C ALA A 232 19.62 -18.03 -6.94
N ARG A 233 18.66 -17.19 -7.33
CA ARG A 233 17.46 -17.65 -8.01
C ARG A 233 17.80 -18.26 -9.36
N ALA A 234 17.13 -19.34 -9.72
CA ALA A 234 17.26 -19.96 -11.03
C ALA A 234 16.76 -18.98 -12.12
N VAL A 235 17.39 -19.03 -13.29
CA VAL A 235 17.01 -18.20 -14.45
C VAL A 235 15.54 -18.39 -14.81
N GLY A 236 15.03 -19.61 -14.75
CA GLY A 236 13.61 -19.91 -15.00
C GLY A 236 12.67 -19.23 -13.99
N GLU A 237 13.06 -19.07 -12.72
CA GLU A 237 12.27 -18.34 -11.73
C GLU A 237 12.25 -16.84 -12.03
N ILE A 238 13.38 -16.27 -12.43
CA ILE A 238 13.47 -14.87 -12.84
C ILE A 238 12.61 -14.64 -14.07
N ALA A 239 12.69 -15.50 -15.08
CA ALA A 239 11.90 -15.42 -16.30
C ALA A 239 10.40 -15.51 -16.01
N LEU A 240 9.96 -16.46 -15.16
CA LEU A 240 8.56 -16.61 -14.79
C LEU A 240 8.00 -15.36 -14.10
N ARG A 241 8.74 -14.81 -13.13
CA ARG A 241 8.31 -13.62 -12.38
C ARG A 241 8.27 -12.37 -13.27
N THR A 242 9.30 -12.20 -14.10
CA THR A 242 9.38 -11.08 -15.04
C THR A 242 8.31 -11.23 -16.13
N GLY A 243 8.07 -12.44 -16.63
CA GLY A 243 7.01 -12.74 -17.59
C GLY A 243 5.61 -12.48 -17.01
N ALA A 244 5.35 -12.88 -15.77
CA ALA A 244 4.08 -12.59 -15.11
C ALA A 244 3.84 -11.07 -14.97
N LEU A 245 4.88 -10.32 -14.56
CA LEU A 245 4.80 -8.86 -14.53
C LEU A 245 4.59 -8.26 -15.93
N ALA A 246 5.28 -8.82 -16.94
CA ALA A 246 5.13 -8.36 -18.33
C ALA A 246 3.70 -8.54 -18.83
N VAL A 247 3.08 -9.69 -18.57
CA VAL A 247 1.67 -9.92 -18.93
C VAL A 247 0.77 -8.88 -18.30
N VAL A 248 0.89 -8.67 -16.98
CA VAL A 248 0.06 -7.68 -16.27
C VAL A 248 0.30 -6.27 -16.82
N ALA A 249 1.55 -5.84 -16.94
CA ALA A 249 1.89 -4.49 -17.37
C ALA A 249 1.47 -4.22 -18.83
N LEU A 250 1.71 -5.18 -19.74
CA LEU A 250 1.35 -5.02 -21.15
C LEU A 250 -0.17 -5.09 -21.37
N VAL A 251 -0.88 -5.98 -20.67
CA VAL A 251 -2.34 -6.03 -20.73
C VAL A 251 -2.94 -4.73 -20.18
N SER A 252 -2.40 -4.22 -19.04
CA SER A 252 -2.85 -2.93 -18.49
C SER A 252 -2.60 -1.78 -19.48
N ALA A 253 -1.40 -1.70 -20.08
CA ALA A 253 -1.09 -0.67 -21.07
C ALA A 253 -2.01 -0.76 -22.30
N TRP A 254 -2.26 -1.99 -22.79
CA TRP A 254 -3.19 -2.22 -23.90
C TRP A 254 -4.61 -1.75 -23.55
N THR A 255 -5.11 -2.12 -22.37
CA THR A 255 -6.45 -1.73 -21.93
C THR A 255 -6.59 -0.22 -21.77
N LEU A 256 -5.63 0.44 -21.08
CA LEU A 256 -5.66 1.89 -20.90
C LEU A 256 -5.63 2.64 -22.25
N ASN A 257 -4.87 2.14 -23.22
CA ASN A 257 -4.80 2.72 -24.56
C ASN A 257 -6.05 2.51 -25.42
N GLN A 258 -6.99 1.64 -25.02
CA GLN A 258 -8.30 1.49 -25.68
C GLN A 258 -9.28 2.62 -25.28
N ASP A 259 -8.99 3.34 -24.17
CA ASP A 259 -9.81 4.46 -23.72
C ASP A 259 -9.06 5.78 -23.93
N SER A 260 -8.39 6.29 -22.93
CA SER A 260 -7.78 7.64 -22.94
C SER A 260 -6.27 7.64 -22.71
N GLY A 261 -5.63 6.47 -22.68
CA GLY A 261 -4.21 6.32 -22.43
C GLY A 261 -3.86 6.25 -20.93
N LEU A 262 -2.63 6.65 -20.58
CA LEU A 262 -2.09 6.47 -19.23
C LEU A 262 -2.51 7.62 -18.29
N PRO A 263 -3.38 7.38 -17.29
CA PRO A 263 -3.81 8.43 -16.36
C PRO A 263 -2.71 8.80 -15.36
N LEU A 264 -2.49 10.09 -15.14
CA LEU A 264 -1.54 10.63 -14.16
C LEU A 264 -1.77 10.08 -12.75
N PRO A 265 -3.02 9.95 -12.24
CA PRO A 265 -3.29 9.39 -10.92
C PRO A 265 -2.64 8.02 -10.70
N LEU A 266 -2.75 7.12 -11.68
CA LEU A 266 -2.14 5.79 -11.60
C LEU A 266 -0.61 5.88 -11.54
N VAL A 267 0.00 6.74 -12.34
CA VAL A 267 1.46 6.93 -12.38
C VAL A 267 1.97 7.44 -11.04
N VAL A 268 1.29 8.44 -10.46
CA VAL A 268 1.66 8.98 -9.15
C VAL A 268 1.51 7.92 -8.05
N LEU A 269 0.39 7.19 -8.02
CA LEU A 269 0.18 6.13 -7.04
C LEU A 269 1.25 5.04 -7.15
N VAL A 270 1.49 4.50 -8.34
CA VAL A 270 2.51 3.45 -8.55
C VAL A 270 3.91 3.97 -8.25
N GLY A 271 4.21 5.20 -8.62
CA GLY A 271 5.48 5.87 -8.32
C GLY A 271 5.69 6.01 -6.80
N VAL A 272 4.69 6.47 -6.07
CA VAL A 272 4.74 6.60 -4.59
C VAL A 272 4.85 5.23 -3.93
N VAL A 273 4.09 4.22 -4.38
CA VAL A 273 4.19 2.84 -3.88
C VAL A 273 5.59 2.28 -4.11
N ALA A 274 6.16 2.45 -5.31
CA ALA A 274 7.50 1.97 -5.63
C ALA A 274 8.59 2.69 -4.82
N LEU A 275 8.50 4.02 -4.69
CA LEU A 275 9.42 4.84 -3.91
C LEU A 275 9.38 4.44 -2.42
N THR A 276 8.19 4.32 -1.86
CA THR A 276 8.01 3.98 -0.44
C THR A 276 8.41 2.53 -0.16
N ASP A 277 8.14 1.57 -1.06
CA ASP A 277 8.65 0.19 -0.94
C ASP A 277 10.18 0.15 -1.02
N PHE A 278 10.78 0.95 -1.90
CA PHE A 278 12.24 1.10 -1.95
C PHE A 278 12.78 1.65 -0.63
N VAL A 279 12.19 2.70 -0.08
CA VAL A 279 12.58 3.27 1.23
C VAL A 279 12.47 2.21 2.33
N LEU A 280 11.34 1.51 2.41
CA LEU A 280 11.10 0.49 3.43
C LEU A 280 12.06 -0.70 3.33
N ARG A 281 12.37 -1.18 2.12
CA ARG A 281 13.14 -2.42 1.93
C ARG A 281 14.65 -2.21 1.75
N ARG A 282 15.07 -1.03 1.27
CA ARG A 282 16.46 -0.80 0.87
C ARG A 282 17.22 0.18 1.76
N THR A 283 16.54 0.96 2.60
CA THR A 283 17.20 1.96 3.46
C THR A 283 17.35 1.50 4.91
N SER A 284 18.24 2.16 5.65
CA SER A 284 18.36 1.97 7.11
C SER A 284 17.10 2.43 7.84
N TYR A 285 16.44 3.46 7.34
CA TYR A 285 15.20 3.98 7.89
C TYR A 285 14.07 2.93 7.86
N GLY A 286 13.88 2.28 6.72
CA GLY A 286 12.89 1.20 6.62
C GLY A 286 13.17 0.04 7.57
N ARG A 287 14.46 -0.35 7.72
CA ARG A 287 14.82 -1.39 8.72
C ARG A 287 14.48 -0.97 10.15
N GLN A 288 14.65 0.32 10.49
CA GLN A 288 14.28 0.85 11.80
C GLN A 288 12.76 0.80 12.02
N ILE A 289 11.94 1.12 11.00
CA ILE A 289 10.48 1.00 11.09
C ILE A 289 10.07 -0.45 11.39
N PHE A 290 10.57 -1.42 10.63
CA PHE A 290 10.26 -2.83 10.86
C PHE A 290 10.77 -3.32 12.23
N ALA A 291 11.94 -2.85 12.68
CA ALA A 291 12.48 -3.20 14.00
C ALA A 291 11.60 -2.66 15.14
N VAL A 292 11.15 -1.40 15.05
CA VAL A 292 10.25 -0.79 16.05
C VAL A 292 8.91 -1.51 16.09
N GLY A 293 8.32 -1.81 14.92
CA GLY A 293 7.05 -2.53 14.83
C GLY A 293 7.14 -4.00 15.22
N GLY A 294 8.32 -4.62 15.10
CA GLY A 294 8.55 -6.00 15.54
C GLY A 294 8.79 -6.15 17.04
N GLY A 295 9.29 -5.09 17.69
CA GLY A 295 9.53 -5.09 19.15
C GLY A 295 10.26 -3.85 19.64
N ILE A 296 9.54 -2.97 20.33
CA ILE A 296 10.03 -1.67 20.78
C ILE A 296 11.26 -1.79 21.68
N GLU A 297 11.23 -2.73 22.63
CA GLU A 297 12.34 -2.93 23.57
C GLU A 297 13.59 -3.48 22.88
N ALA A 298 13.42 -4.40 21.95
CA ALA A 298 14.54 -4.92 21.14
C ALA A 298 15.15 -3.81 20.27
N ALA A 299 14.31 -2.97 19.65
CA ALA A 299 14.75 -1.83 18.87
C ALA A 299 15.55 -0.82 19.70
N ARG A 300 15.09 -0.50 20.93
CA ARG A 300 15.82 0.39 21.87
C ARG A 300 17.18 -0.18 22.23
N ARG A 301 17.26 -1.47 22.57
CA ARG A 301 18.53 -2.14 22.91
C ARG A 301 19.50 -2.16 21.72
N ALA A 302 18.99 -2.17 20.51
CA ALA A 302 19.78 -2.03 19.27
C ALA A 302 20.19 -0.59 18.94
N GLY A 303 19.92 0.40 19.83
CA GLY A 303 20.29 1.81 19.65
C GLY A 303 19.38 2.60 18.73
N ILE A 304 18.20 2.08 18.36
CA ILE A 304 17.25 2.77 17.49
C ILE A 304 16.50 3.84 18.30
N ASN A 305 16.48 5.08 17.78
CA ASN A 305 15.69 6.15 18.39
C ASN A 305 14.21 5.99 18.01
N VAL A 306 13.48 5.23 18.84
CA VAL A 306 12.06 4.91 18.64
C VAL A 306 11.20 6.16 18.48
N ALA A 307 11.48 7.23 19.27
CA ALA A 307 10.69 8.46 19.18
C ALA A 307 10.83 9.15 17.81
N ARG A 308 12.04 9.23 17.28
CA ARG A 308 12.25 9.81 15.93
C ARG A 308 11.55 9.00 14.86
N VAL A 309 11.63 7.66 14.91
CA VAL A 309 10.96 6.78 13.95
C VAL A 309 9.45 6.97 14.01
N ARG A 310 8.85 7.00 15.20
CA ARG A 310 7.41 7.22 15.37
C ARG A 310 6.98 8.57 14.82
N ILE A 311 7.64 9.67 15.19
CA ILE A 311 7.30 11.02 14.73
C ILE A 311 7.40 11.11 13.21
N SER A 312 8.48 10.62 12.62
CA SER A 312 8.68 10.70 11.16
C SER A 312 7.68 9.81 10.39
N VAL A 313 7.29 8.66 10.92
CA VAL A 313 6.27 7.80 10.30
C VAL A 313 4.91 8.50 10.28
N PHE A 314 4.46 9.09 11.40
CA PHE A 314 3.21 9.84 11.44
C PHE A 314 3.24 11.05 10.52
N MET A 315 4.37 11.76 10.43
CA MET A 315 4.56 12.88 9.51
C MET A 315 4.43 12.45 8.05
N ILE A 316 5.14 11.39 7.63
CA ILE A 316 5.09 10.86 6.27
C ILE A 316 3.68 10.36 5.94
N SER A 317 3.04 9.64 6.85
CA SER A 317 1.68 9.13 6.70
C SER A 317 0.68 10.27 6.47
N ALA A 318 0.76 11.33 7.25
CA ALA A 318 -0.08 12.52 7.11
C ALA A 318 0.15 13.25 5.78
N MET A 319 1.41 13.39 5.33
CA MET A 319 1.72 13.97 4.01
C MET A 319 1.15 13.14 2.86
N LEU A 320 1.24 11.82 2.95
CA LEU A 320 0.66 10.90 1.96
C LEU A 320 -0.88 10.99 1.96
N ALA A 321 -1.48 11.11 3.14
CA ALA A 321 -2.92 11.33 3.26
C ALA A 321 -3.33 12.69 2.66
N GLY A 322 -2.57 13.74 2.92
CA GLY A 322 -2.78 15.06 2.31
C GLY A 322 -2.71 15.00 0.79
N LEU A 323 -1.69 14.33 0.24
CA LEU A 323 -1.57 14.12 -1.20
C LEU A 323 -2.78 13.36 -1.77
N GLY A 324 -3.24 12.29 -1.07
CA GLY A 324 -4.45 11.57 -1.44
C GLY A 324 -5.69 12.46 -1.44
N GLY A 325 -5.81 13.38 -0.47
CA GLY A 325 -6.89 14.36 -0.40
C GLY A 325 -6.95 15.30 -1.62
N LEU A 326 -5.79 15.68 -2.17
CA LEU A 326 -5.74 16.49 -3.40
C LEU A 326 -6.30 15.73 -4.60
N PHE A 327 -5.98 14.45 -4.76
CA PHE A 327 -6.55 13.63 -5.82
C PHE A 327 -8.06 13.43 -5.66
N ILE A 328 -8.55 13.24 -4.42
CA ILE A 328 -9.99 13.13 -4.15
C ILE A 328 -10.69 14.47 -4.45
N ALA A 329 -10.10 15.61 -4.08
CA ALA A 329 -10.65 16.93 -4.39
C ALA A 329 -10.68 17.22 -5.89
N SER A 330 -9.65 16.80 -6.62
CA SER A 330 -9.60 16.89 -8.09
C SER A 330 -10.72 16.05 -8.71
N GLN A 331 -10.90 14.83 -8.26
CA GLN A 331 -11.89 13.90 -8.76
C GLN A 331 -13.33 14.37 -8.50
N GLN A 332 -13.58 14.96 -7.33
CA GLN A 332 -14.89 15.53 -6.98
C GLN A 332 -15.10 16.92 -7.60
N GLY A 333 -14.07 17.53 -8.20
CA GLY A 333 -14.10 18.91 -8.71
C GLY A 333 -14.23 19.96 -7.61
N SER A 334 -14.14 19.58 -6.34
CA SER A 334 -14.31 20.50 -5.21
C SER A 334 -13.64 20.00 -3.94
N ALA A 335 -13.31 20.91 -3.04
CA ALA A 335 -13.02 20.62 -1.65
C ALA A 335 -14.21 21.08 -0.79
N ASP A 336 -14.83 20.14 -0.09
CA ASP A 336 -15.99 20.39 0.77
C ASP A 336 -15.75 19.86 2.21
N LYS A 337 -16.73 20.07 3.09
CA LYS A 337 -16.65 19.64 4.50
C LYS A 337 -16.67 18.13 4.72
N LEU A 338 -17.15 17.38 3.74
CA LEU A 338 -17.30 15.93 3.82
C LEU A 338 -16.09 15.20 3.23
N LEU A 339 -15.22 15.90 2.48
CA LEU A 339 -14.02 15.32 1.90
C LEU A 339 -13.13 14.75 3.02
N GLY A 340 -12.76 13.48 2.88
CA GLY A 340 -11.98 12.77 3.90
C GLY A 340 -12.79 12.17 5.06
N SER A 341 -14.10 12.46 5.13
CA SER A 341 -15.02 11.88 6.10
C SER A 341 -15.60 10.52 5.63
N GLY A 342 -16.44 9.91 6.45
CA GLY A 342 -17.15 8.68 6.10
C GLY A 342 -16.23 7.50 5.84
N ASN A 343 -16.33 6.90 4.65
CA ASN A 343 -15.63 5.66 4.30
C ASN A 343 -14.16 5.82 3.91
N VAL A 344 -13.67 7.04 3.67
CA VAL A 344 -12.32 7.26 3.11
C VAL A 344 -11.25 6.54 3.94
N LEU A 345 -11.23 6.80 5.24
CA LEU A 345 -10.28 6.19 6.14
C LEU A 345 -10.49 4.67 6.28
N MET A 346 -11.75 4.24 6.40
CA MET A 346 -12.06 2.81 6.55
C MET A 346 -11.66 2.02 5.31
N SER A 347 -11.91 2.55 4.11
CA SER A 347 -11.48 1.95 2.85
C SER A 347 -9.96 1.89 2.74
N ALA A 348 -9.24 2.94 3.18
CA ALA A 348 -7.78 2.97 3.16
C ALA A 348 -7.16 1.94 4.13
N ILE A 349 -7.73 1.79 5.34
CA ILE A 349 -7.30 0.75 6.31
C ILE A 349 -7.63 -0.63 5.75
N ALA A 350 -8.85 -0.82 5.26
CA ALA A 350 -9.27 -2.09 4.67
C ALA A 350 -8.36 -2.50 3.51
N ALA A 351 -8.01 -1.57 2.62
CA ALA A 351 -7.09 -1.81 1.52
C ALA A 351 -5.71 -2.28 2.02
N ALA A 352 -5.11 -1.59 2.99
CA ALA A 352 -3.82 -1.97 3.56
C ALA A 352 -3.84 -3.39 4.15
N VAL A 353 -4.93 -3.75 4.85
CA VAL A 353 -5.08 -5.06 5.53
C VAL A 353 -5.40 -6.17 4.54
N ILE A 354 -6.38 -5.96 3.63
CA ILE A 354 -6.73 -6.91 2.56
C ILE A 354 -5.50 -7.23 1.72
N GLY A 355 -4.69 -6.22 1.40
CA GLY A 355 -3.45 -6.38 0.66
C GLY A 355 -2.33 -7.11 1.42
N GLY A 356 -2.50 -7.39 2.72
CA GLY A 356 -1.60 -8.22 3.53
C GLY A 356 -0.66 -7.45 4.47
N THR A 357 -0.94 -6.16 4.76
CA THR A 357 -0.24 -5.45 5.84
C THR A 357 -0.85 -5.83 7.18
N SER A 358 0.01 -6.16 8.13
CA SER A 358 -0.41 -6.60 9.46
C SER A 358 -0.88 -5.45 10.34
N LEU A 359 -2.01 -5.61 11.01
CA LEU A 359 -2.52 -4.70 12.04
C LEU A 359 -1.65 -4.66 13.31
N PHE A 360 -0.79 -5.67 13.51
CA PHE A 360 0.00 -5.82 14.75
C PHE A 360 1.46 -5.38 14.60
N GLY A 361 1.81 -4.74 13.48
CA GLY A 361 3.15 -4.24 13.21
C GLY A 361 4.15 -5.27 12.65
N GLY A 362 5.31 -4.78 12.27
CA GLY A 362 6.47 -5.55 11.86
C GLY A 362 6.38 -6.28 10.52
N ARG A 363 5.23 -6.27 9.84
CA ARG A 363 5.02 -6.97 8.56
C ARG A 363 4.09 -6.18 7.64
N GLY A 364 4.49 -5.99 6.39
CA GLY A 364 3.68 -5.30 5.39
C GLY A 364 4.52 -4.84 4.20
N SER A 365 3.85 -4.22 3.26
CA SER A 365 4.41 -3.66 2.04
C SER A 365 3.50 -2.56 1.53
N THR A 366 4.03 -1.52 0.93
CA THR A 366 3.21 -0.49 0.30
C THR A 366 2.46 -0.98 -0.93
N TRP A 367 2.92 -2.06 -1.55
CA TRP A 367 2.16 -2.77 -2.59
C TRP A 367 0.83 -3.35 -2.08
N SER A 368 0.72 -3.61 -0.77
CA SER A 368 -0.54 -4.01 -0.15
C SER A 368 -1.62 -2.95 -0.32
N ALA A 369 -1.26 -1.66 -0.18
CA ALA A 369 -2.20 -0.56 -0.38
C ALA A 369 -2.79 -0.55 -1.79
N LEU A 370 -1.93 -0.72 -2.82
CA LEU A 370 -2.36 -0.77 -4.21
C LEU A 370 -3.29 -1.97 -4.48
N LEU A 371 -2.85 -3.18 -4.11
CA LEU A 371 -3.62 -4.41 -4.36
C LEU A 371 -4.94 -4.42 -3.61
N GLY A 372 -4.93 -4.00 -2.34
CA GLY A 372 -6.16 -3.94 -1.55
C GLY A 372 -7.12 -2.85 -2.04
N MET A 373 -6.59 -1.71 -2.50
CA MET A 373 -7.43 -0.65 -3.05
C MET A 373 -8.07 -1.06 -4.38
N LEU A 374 -7.35 -1.82 -5.22
CA LEU A 374 -7.94 -2.44 -6.42
C LEU A 374 -9.13 -3.33 -6.05
N VAL A 375 -9.02 -4.14 -4.99
CA VAL A 375 -10.15 -5.00 -4.54
C VAL A 375 -11.34 -4.14 -4.12
N ILE A 376 -11.11 -3.16 -3.23
CA ILE A 376 -12.19 -2.32 -2.71
C ILE A 376 -12.86 -1.54 -3.83
N GLN A 377 -12.07 -0.89 -4.68
CA GLN A 377 -12.62 -0.09 -5.78
C GLN A 377 -13.35 -0.95 -6.81
N SER A 378 -12.84 -2.15 -7.12
CA SER A 378 -13.52 -3.08 -8.01
C SER A 378 -14.89 -3.51 -7.46
N ILE A 379 -14.99 -3.73 -6.14
CA ILE A 379 -16.28 -4.03 -5.50
C ILE A 379 -17.20 -2.81 -5.57
N THR A 380 -16.72 -1.63 -5.20
CA THR A 380 -17.51 -0.39 -5.22
C THR A 380 -18.03 -0.10 -6.61
N THR A 381 -17.16 -0.08 -7.61
CA THR A 381 -17.54 0.17 -9.01
C THR A 381 -18.51 -0.90 -9.54
N GLY A 382 -18.28 -2.18 -9.22
CA GLY A 382 -19.20 -3.25 -9.62
C GLY A 382 -20.60 -3.10 -8.98
N LEU A 383 -20.65 -2.67 -7.72
CA LEU A 383 -21.93 -2.40 -7.03
C LEU A 383 -22.63 -1.14 -7.57
N ASP A 384 -21.88 -0.11 -7.95
CA ASP A 384 -22.42 1.07 -8.62
C ASP A 384 -23.04 0.72 -9.99
N MET A 385 -22.38 -0.14 -10.77
CA MET A 385 -22.88 -0.60 -12.06
C MET A 385 -24.22 -1.37 -11.97
N VAL A 386 -24.46 -2.06 -10.86
CA VAL A 386 -25.73 -2.74 -10.58
C VAL A 386 -26.70 -1.86 -9.79
N HIS A 387 -26.40 -0.56 -9.64
CA HIS A 387 -27.20 0.42 -8.90
C HIS A 387 -27.50 0.00 -7.46
N ALA A 388 -26.58 -0.68 -6.80
CA ALA A 388 -26.74 -1.08 -5.41
C ALA A 388 -26.79 0.13 -4.48
N ALA A 389 -27.74 0.14 -3.55
CA ALA A 389 -27.82 1.21 -2.57
C ALA A 389 -26.51 1.36 -1.77
N GLN A 390 -26.11 2.58 -1.46
CA GLN A 390 -24.87 2.88 -0.74
C GLN A 390 -24.78 2.14 0.61
N ALA A 391 -25.92 1.91 1.27
CA ALA A 391 -25.97 1.12 2.49
C ALA A 391 -25.47 -0.33 2.27
N ILE A 392 -25.78 -0.94 1.12
CA ILE A 392 -25.31 -2.29 0.76
C ILE A 392 -23.81 -2.27 0.50
N GLN A 393 -23.30 -1.24 -0.18
CA GLN A 393 -21.88 -1.08 -0.42
C GLN A 393 -21.09 -1.00 0.91
N TYR A 394 -21.59 -0.25 1.90
CA TYR A 394 -21.00 -0.16 3.23
C TYR A 394 -20.99 -1.49 3.97
N MET A 395 -22.11 -2.23 3.92
CA MET A 395 -22.20 -3.56 4.54
C MET A 395 -21.22 -4.55 3.90
N ILE A 396 -21.11 -4.56 2.58
CA ILE A 396 -20.19 -5.44 1.85
C ILE A 396 -18.74 -5.07 2.16
N THR A 397 -18.37 -3.78 2.12
CA THR A 397 -17.02 -3.32 2.45
C THR A 397 -16.64 -3.69 3.89
N GLY A 398 -17.57 -3.52 4.83
CA GLY A 398 -17.36 -3.93 6.22
C GLY A 398 -17.17 -5.44 6.38
N ALA A 399 -17.96 -6.24 5.67
CA ALA A 399 -17.83 -7.70 5.69
C ALA A 399 -16.51 -8.18 5.08
N VAL A 400 -16.07 -7.56 3.97
CA VAL A 400 -14.79 -7.85 3.33
C VAL A 400 -13.61 -7.48 4.24
N LEU A 401 -13.68 -6.33 4.92
CA LEU A 401 -12.67 -5.92 5.91
C LEU A 401 -12.60 -6.92 7.07
N LEU A 402 -13.74 -7.29 7.64
CA LEU A 402 -13.79 -8.27 8.73
C LEU A 402 -13.22 -9.62 8.28
N GLY A 403 -13.58 -10.09 7.09
CA GLY A 403 -13.05 -11.31 6.50
C GLY A 403 -11.52 -11.27 6.35
N ALA A 404 -10.95 -10.15 5.88
CA ALA A 404 -9.51 -9.98 5.75
C ALA A 404 -8.80 -10.01 7.12
N VAL A 405 -9.35 -9.35 8.14
CA VAL A 405 -8.80 -9.34 9.51
C VAL A 405 -8.85 -10.74 10.14
N VAL A 406 -9.94 -11.47 9.93
CA VAL A 406 -10.06 -12.85 10.40
C VAL A 406 -9.02 -13.75 9.74
N LEU A 407 -8.83 -13.63 8.42
CA LEU A 407 -7.81 -14.39 7.69
C LEU A 407 -6.38 -14.08 8.19
N ASP A 408 -6.04 -12.80 8.42
CA ASP A 408 -4.74 -12.41 9.01
C ASP A 408 -4.54 -13.01 10.40
N SER A 409 -5.57 -12.94 11.25
CA SER A 409 -5.55 -13.49 12.61
C SER A 409 -5.35 -15.00 12.64
N VAL A 410 -6.06 -15.74 11.77
CA VAL A 410 -5.94 -17.21 11.63
C VAL A 410 -4.55 -17.57 11.10
N SER A 411 -4.10 -16.89 10.04
CA SER A 411 -2.76 -17.11 9.46
C SER A 411 -1.64 -16.94 10.50
N ARG A 412 -1.73 -15.94 11.36
CA ARG A 412 -0.79 -15.72 12.47
C ARG A 412 -0.80 -16.83 13.51
N ARG A 413 -1.99 -17.30 13.90
CA ARG A 413 -2.07 -18.42 14.85
C ARG A 413 -1.39 -19.66 14.30
N THR A 414 -1.59 -19.96 13.02
CA THR A 414 -0.95 -21.10 12.34
C THR A 414 0.58 -20.92 12.26
N GLN A 415 1.08 -19.70 12.00
CA GLN A 415 2.52 -19.43 11.98
C GLN A 415 3.18 -19.58 13.36
N LYS A 416 2.51 -19.08 14.44
CA LYS A 416 3.00 -19.24 15.81
C LYS A 416 3.03 -20.70 16.25
N SER A 417 2.01 -21.51 15.92
CA SER A 417 2.00 -22.94 16.22
C SER A 417 3.04 -23.73 15.45
N ALA A 418 3.51 -23.22 14.31
CA ALA A 418 4.60 -23.78 13.52
C ALA A 418 6.00 -23.30 13.95
N GLY A 419 6.14 -22.61 15.09
CA GLY A 419 7.41 -22.11 15.64
C GLY A 419 8.06 -20.98 14.83
N ARG A 420 7.30 -20.23 14.06
CA ARG A 420 7.76 -19.17 13.14
C ARG A 420 7.15 -17.79 13.43
N GLY A 421 6.58 -17.61 14.60
CA GLY A 421 5.96 -16.35 15.05
C GLY A 421 6.90 -15.42 15.80
#